data_e57ca73a991717dab8075d727cbb2876
#
_entry.id   e57ca73a991717dab8075d727cbb2876
#
_cell.length_a   1.000
_cell.length_b   1.000
_cell.length_c   1.000
_cell.angle_alpha   90.00
_cell.angle_beta   90.00
_cell.angle_gamma   90.00
#
_symmetry.space_group_name_H-M   'P 1'
#
loop_
_entity.id
_entity.type
_entity.pdbx_description
1 polymer ?
#
loop_
_entity_poly.entity_id
_entity_poly.type
_entity_poly.pdbx_seq_one_letter_code
_entity_poly.pdbx_strand_id
1 'polypeptide(L)'
;RRQLLEPAVQPNAAHVALARLEQKFTGDCLLVTQNVDDLHERGGSSDVLHLHGEIFKARSSKNEALLYELGDQDIYAGDLCEQGDQLRPHIVWFGEDVPMYPIAHDITQTADLVIVVGTSLKVQPASFLASAAPYHVARIVVDPKAEADVPAFYLRHPAGEIMPSLVDYLLQQGMEDLSGLDQLAPQQKN
;
A
#
# COMPACT_ATOMS: atom_id res chain seq x y z
N ARG A 1 -13.11 -10.38 5.84
CA ARG A 1 -12.42 -10.23 7.12
C ARG A 1 -12.06 -11.58 7.73
N ARG A 2 -13.02 -12.50 7.91
CA ARG A 2 -12.76 -13.85 8.50
C ARG A 2 -11.63 -14.60 7.80
N GLN A 3 -11.52 -14.53 6.48
CA GLN A 3 -10.43 -15.16 5.72
C GLN A 3 -9.05 -14.59 6.08
N LEU A 4 -8.95 -13.30 6.43
CA LEU A 4 -7.68 -12.67 6.85
C LEU A 4 -7.22 -13.15 8.23
N LEU A 5 -8.12 -13.69 9.03
CA LEU A 5 -7.81 -14.30 10.35
C LEU A 5 -7.30 -15.74 10.23
N GLU A 6 -7.40 -16.36 9.04
CA GLU A 6 -6.92 -17.71 8.83
C GLU A 6 -5.38 -17.77 9.00
N PRO A 7 -4.84 -18.73 9.76
CA PRO A 7 -3.38 -18.84 10.01
C PRO A 7 -2.55 -18.98 8.73
N ALA A 8 -3.15 -19.46 7.63
CA ALA A 8 -2.48 -19.60 6.34
C ALA A 8 -2.30 -18.27 5.60
N VAL A 9 -3.06 -17.22 5.98
CA VAL A 9 -2.93 -15.89 5.37
C VAL A 9 -1.82 -15.13 6.07
N GLN A 10 -0.65 -15.10 5.42
CA GLN A 10 0.56 -14.48 5.93
C GLN A 10 1.08 -13.42 4.94
N PRO A 11 1.84 -12.41 5.43
CA PRO A 11 2.57 -11.50 4.57
C PRO A 11 3.45 -12.28 3.59
N ASN A 12 3.47 -11.87 2.34
CA ASN A 12 4.38 -12.44 1.34
C ASN A 12 5.73 -11.72 1.36
N ALA A 13 6.68 -12.20 0.55
CA ALA A 13 8.03 -11.65 0.51
C ALA A 13 8.08 -10.16 0.10
N ALA A 14 7.08 -9.63 -0.65
CA ALA A 14 7.03 -8.21 -0.97
C ALA A 14 6.71 -7.35 0.27
N HIS A 15 5.75 -7.77 1.11
CA HIS A 15 5.42 -7.06 2.36
C HIS A 15 6.67 -6.97 3.27
N VAL A 16 7.36 -8.11 3.44
CA VAL A 16 8.59 -8.17 4.26
C VAL A 16 9.71 -7.32 3.66
N ALA A 17 9.86 -7.31 2.34
CA ALA A 17 10.87 -6.51 1.66
C ALA A 17 10.61 -5.00 1.83
N LEU A 18 9.34 -4.56 1.71
CA LEU A 18 8.96 -3.16 1.93
C LEU A 18 9.20 -2.72 3.37
N ALA A 19 8.84 -3.54 4.35
CA ALA A 19 9.14 -3.28 5.76
C ALA A 19 10.66 -3.16 6.01
N ARG A 20 11.46 -4.01 5.35
CA ARG A 20 12.93 -3.94 5.43
C ARG A 20 13.47 -2.65 4.78
N LEU A 21 12.88 -2.19 3.66
CA LEU A 21 13.24 -0.92 3.04
C LEU A 21 12.98 0.22 4.03
N GLU A 22 11.77 0.31 4.58
CA GLU A 22 11.39 1.29 5.59
C GLU A 22 12.37 1.32 6.77
N GLN A 23 12.74 0.16 7.32
CA GLN A 23 13.60 0.07 8.50
C GLN A 23 15.09 0.39 8.24
N LYS A 24 15.56 0.18 7.01
CA LYS A 24 17.00 0.30 6.69
C LYS A 24 17.34 1.50 5.81
N PHE A 25 16.36 2.10 5.18
CA PHE A 25 16.57 3.31 4.40
C PHE A 25 16.86 4.49 5.34
N THR A 26 17.80 5.36 4.97
CA THR A 26 18.23 6.48 5.83
C THR A 26 17.37 7.73 5.67
N GLY A 27 16.45 7.75 4.71
CA GLY A 27 15.47 8.82 4.50
C GLY A 27 14.07 8.41 4.94
N ASP A 28 13.09 9.25 4.66
CA ASP A 28 11.69 8.96 4.91
C ASP A 28 11.17 7.95 3.89
N CYS A 29 10.45 6.95 4.36
CA CYS A 29 9.82 5.93 3.53
C CYS A 29 8.39 5.72 4.02
N LEU A 30 7.41 6.19 3.23
CA LEU A 30 5.99 6.01 3.52
C LEU A 30 5.38 4.98 2.59
N LEU A 31 4.62 4.05 3.14
CA LEU A 31 3.85 3.09 2.39
C LEU A 31 2.39 3.55 2.28
N VAL A 32 1.92 3.75 1.04
CA VAL A 32 0.52 4.06 0.73
C VAL A 32 -0.13 2.82 0.15
N THR A 33 -1.15 2.28 0.83
CA THR A 33 -1.82 1.06 0.37
C THR A 33 -3.28 1.29 -0.02
N GLN A 34 -3.72 0.59 -1.07
CA GLN A 34 -5.14 0.47 -1.43
C GLN A 34 -5.80 -0.74 -0.77
N ASN A 35 -5.00 -1.64 -0.19
CA ASN A 35 -5.50 -2.79 0.53
C ASN A 35 -6.10 -2.37 1.86
N VAL A 36 -7.07 -3.13 2.32
CA VAL A 36 -7.77 -2.89 3.58
C VAL A 36 -7.37 -3.89 4.68
N ASP A 37 -6.47 -4.83 4.35
CA ASP A 37 -5.91 -5.80 5.28
C ASP A 37 -4.72 -5.22 6.07
N ASP A 38 -4.23 -5.97 7.04
CA ASP A 38 -3.10 -5.63 7.92
C ASP A 38 -1.79 -6.34 7.53
N LEU A 39 -1.68 -6.82 6.29
CA LEU A 39 -0.53 -7.63 5.88
C LEU A 39 0.78 -6.83 5.82
N HIS A 40 0.72 -5.53 5.61
CA HIS A 40 1.90 -4.68 5.65
C HIS A 40 2.43 -4.55 7.08
N GLU A 41 1.56 -4.26 8.04
CA GLU A 41 1.89 -4.17 9.46
C GLU A 41 2.40 -5.51 9.98
N ARG A 42 1.72 -6.60 9.65
CA ARG A 42 2.16 -7.97 9.98
C ARG A 42 3.47 -8.34 9.30
N GLY A 43 3.78 -7.73 8.15
CA GLY A 43 5.06 -7.84 7.44
C GLY A 43 6.18 -7.03 8.08
N GLY A 44 5.86 -6.15 9.04
CA GLY A 44 6.80 -5.33 9.81
C GLY A 44 6.87 -3.86 9.40
N SER A 45 5.99 -3.37 8.51
CA SER A 45 5.85 -1.94 8.22
C SER A 45 5.17 -1.22 9.37
N SER A 46 5.60 0.00 9.68
CA SER A 46 5.10 0.83 10.78
C SER A 46 4.45 2.13 10.32
N ASP A 47 4.82 2.63 9.15
CA ASP A 47 4.27 3.86 8.57
C ASP A 47 3.45 3.53 7.31
N VAL A 48 2.18 3.11 7.54
CA VAL A 48 1.25 2.68 6.49
C VAL A 48 0.05 3.62 6.42
N LEU A 49 -0.12 4.25 5.26
CA LEU A 49 -1.28 5.09 4.96
C LEU A 49 -2.33 4.28 4.16
N HIS A 50 -3.42 3.93 4.80
CA HIS A 50 -4.52 3.18 4.19
C HIS A 50 -5.49 4.10 3.43
N LEU A 51 -5.40 4.13 2.09
CA LEU A 51 -6.28 4.95 1.25
C LEU A 51 -7.75 4.56 1.38
N HIS A 52 -8.02 3.28 1.49
CA HIS A 52 -9.38 2.73 1.49
C HIS A 52 -9.82 2.23 2.86
N GLY A 53 -9.12 2.66 3.93
CA GLY A 53 -9.42 2.27 5.30
C GLY A 53 -8.92 0.88 5.67
N GLU A 54 -9.38 0.36 6.82
CA GLU A 54 -8.87 -0.83 7.47
C GLU A 54 -10.01 -1.76 7.87
N ILE A 55 -9.97 -3.02 7.41
CA ILE A 55 -11.07 -3.97 7.58
C ILE A 55 -11.26 -4.46 9.02
N PHE A 56 -10.22 -4.31 9.86
CA PHE A 56 -10.27 -4.65 11.29
C PHE A 56 -10.79 -3.54 12.18
N LYS A 57 -11.20 -2.40 11.58
CA LYS A 57 -11.84 -1.28 12.25
C LYS A 57 -13.30 -1.11 11.82
N ALA A 58 -14.11 -0.57 12.73
CA ALA A 58 -15.44 -0.05 12.43
C ALA A 58 -15.45 1.48 12.53
N ARG A 59 -16.43 2.10 11.89
CA ARG A 59 -16.74 3.51 12.05
C ARG A 59 -18.25 3.71 12.20
N SER A 60 -18.63 4.85 12.79
CA SER A 60 -20.02 5.29 12.73
C SER A 60 -20.44 5.57 11.29
N SER A 61 -21.68 5.24 10.96
CA SER A 61 -22.24 5.48 9.62
C SER A 61 -22.48 6.97 9.33
N LYS A 62 -22.47 7.83 10.36
CA LYS A 62 -22.69 9.29 10.22
C LYS A 62 -21.53 10.15 10.69
N ASN A 63 -20.70 9.65 11.59
CA ASN A 63 -19.55 10.38 12.11
C ASN A 63 -18.27 9.55 11.89
N GLU A 64 -17.56 9.82 10.80
CA GLU A 64 -16.37 9.07 10.41
C GLU A 64 -15.19 9.20 11.39
N ALA A 65 -15.21 10.20 12.27
CA ALA A 65 -14.20 10.37 13.32
C ALA A 65 -14.34 9.35 14.45
N LEU A 66 -15.50 8.70 14.58
CA LEU A 66 -15.74 7.66 15.57
C LEU A 66 -15.29 6.31 15.04
N LEU A 67 -14.06 5.92 15.39
CA LEU A 67 -13.42 4.67 15.00
C LEU A 67 -13.34 3.70 16.17
N TYR A 68 -13.49 2.42 15.88
CA TYR A 68 -13.49 1.32 16.86
C TYR A 68 -12.67 0.16 16.34
N GLU A 69 -11.81 -0.39 17.18
CA GLU A 69 -11.11 -1.63 16.90
C GLU A 69 -12.08 -2.82 16.98
N LEU A 70 -12.13 -3.63 15.93
CA LEU A 70 -13.00 -4.81 15.87
C LEU A 70 -12.31 -6.10 16.29
N GLY A 71 -11.00 -6.19 16.09
CA GLY A 71 -10.29 -7.45 16.25
C GLY A 71 -10.93 -8.57 15.39
N ASP A 72 -11.40 -9.62 16.04
CA ASP A 72 -12.09 -10.76 15.42
C ASP A 72 -13.63 -10.63 15.38
N GLN A 73 -14.19 -9.57 15.99
CA GLN A 73 -15.63 -9.38 16.10
C GLN A 73 -16.27 -8.99 14.76
N ASP A 74 -17.45 -9.52 14.52
CA ASP A 74 -18.30 -9.10 13.38
C ASP A 74 -19.15 -7.87 13.76
N ILE A 75 -19.62 -7.16 12.73
CA ILE A 75 -20.60 -6.08 12.88
C ILE A 75 -21.97 -6.60 12.47
N TYR A 76 -22.98 -6.40 13.30
CA TYR A 76 -24.37 -6.77 13.05
C TYR A 76 -25.26 -5.54 12.94
N ALA A 77 -26.43 -5.71 12.34
CA ALA A 77 -27.48 -4.70 12.39
C ALA A 77 -27.92 -4.45 13.85
N GLY A 78 -27.85 -3.21 14.30
CA GLY A 78 -28.13 -2.82 15.68
C GLY A 78 -26.86 -2.58 16.53
N ASP A 79 -25.67 -2.88 16.01
CA ASP A 79 -24.42 -2.45 16.67
C ASP A 79 -24.24 -0.95 16.46
N LEU A 80 -24.39 -0.19 17.54
CA LEU A 80 -24.42 1.27 17.48
C LEU A 80 -23.17 1.87 18.12
N CYS A 81 -22.76 3.03 17.59
CA CYS A 81 -21.76 3.88 18.24
C CYS A 81 -22.38 4.61 19.46
N GLU A 82 -21.56 5.34 20.24
CA GLU A 82 -22.02 6.11 21.40
C GLU A 82 -23.00 7.23 21.07
N GLN A 83 -23.11 7.62 19.79
CA GLN A 83 -24.09 8.60 19.30
C GLN A 83 -25.38 7.94 18.80
N GLY A 84 -25.50 6.62 18.89
CA GLY A 84 -26.68 5.86 18.49
C GLY A 84 -26.78 5.56 17.00
N ASP A 85 -25.74 5.81 16.23
CA ASP A 85 -25.68 5.50 14.80
C ASP A 85 -25.11 4.11 14.56
N GLN A 86 -25.59 3.44 13.50
CA GLN A 86 -25.13 2.11 13.12
C GLN A 86 -23.62 2.11 12.82
N LEU A 87 -22.92 1.11 13.33
CA LEU A 87 -21.53 0.82 12.98
C LEU A 87 -21.44 0.16 11.60
N ARG A 88 -20.40 0.51 10.86
CA ARG A 88 -20.05 -0.12 9.59
C ARG A 88 -18.54 -0.39 9.53
N PRO A 89 -18.04 -1.28 8.64
CA PRO A 89 -16.61 -1.43 8.43
C PRO A 89 -15.96 -0.09 8.06
N HIS A 90 -14.77 0.18 8.61
CA HIS A 90 -13.99 1.37 8.28
C HIS A 90 -13.25 1.16 6.96
N ILE A 91 -14.03 1.03 5.88
CA ILE A 91 -13.51 0.92 4.51
C ILE A 91 -14.25 1.88 3.59
N VAL A 92 -13.59 2.27 2.50
CA VAL A 92 -14.14 3.10 1.42
C VAL A 92 -14.72 2.18 0.36
N TRP A 93 -16.02 2.35 0.06
CA TRP A 93 -16.70 1.63 -1.02
C TRP A 93 -16.62 2.40 -2.34
N PHE A 94 -16.81 1.69 -3.44
CA PHE A 94 -16.93 2.35 -4.74
C PHE A 94 -18.02 3.41 -4.74
N GLY A 95 -17.66 4.63 -5.16
CA GLY A 95 -18.55 5.79 -5.17
C GLY A 95 -18.52 6.63 -3.90
N GLU A 96 -17.79 6.22 -2.86
CA GLU A 96 -17.50 7.06 -1.70
C GLU A 96 -16.22 7.89 -1.92
N ASP A 97 -16.12 9.00 -1.22
CA ASP A 97 -14.89 9.81 -1.18
C ASP A 97 -13.76 9.00 -0.53
N VAL A 98 -12.52 9.28 -0.95
CA VAL A 98 -11.28 8.69 -0.40
C VAL A 98 -10.60 9.72 0.49
N PRO A 99 -10.90 9.76 1.81
CA PRO A 99 -10.46 10.86 2.69
C PRO A 99 -8.95 10.99 2.80
N MET A 100 -8.22 9.88 2.66
CA MET A 100 -6.75 9.85 2.77
C MET A 100 -6.04 10.23 1.47
N TYR A 101 -6.77 10.37 0.35
CA TYR A 101 -6.17 10.71 -0.94
C TYR A 101 -5.44 12.07 -0.96
N PRO A 102 -5.99 13.18 -0.41
CA PRO A 102 -5.26 14.46 -0.38
C PRO A 102 -3.92 14.37 0.34
N ILE A 103 -3.88 13.65 1.47
CA ILE A 103 -2.64 13.45 2.25
C ILE A 103 -1.62 12.64 1.44
N ALA A 104 -2.04 11.52 0.85
CA ALA A 104 -1.18 10.71 -0.01
C ALA A 104 -0.67 11.50 -1.22
N HIS A 105 -1.52 12.32 -1.82
CA HIS A 105 -1.16 13.18 -2.96
C HIS A 105 -0.08 14.19 -2.58
N ASP A 106 -0.28 14.93 -1.47
CA ASP A 106 0.67 15.95 -1.02
C ASP A 106 2.04 15.34 -0.69
N ILE A 107 2.07 14.18 -0.04
CA ILE A 107 3.30 13.44 0.24
C ILE A 107 3.96 13.00 -1.08
N THR A 108 3.19 12.47 -2.02
CA THR A 108 3.74 12.03 -3.32
C THR A 108 4.36 13.17 -4.10
N GLN A 109 3.84 14.39 -3.98
CA GLN A 109 4.40 15.59 -4.63
C GLN A 109 5.80 15.95 -4.13
N THR A 110 6.19 15.51 -2.94
CA THR A 110 7.51 15.77 -2.34
C THR A 110 8.44 14.56 -2.39
N ALA A 111 8.02 13.47 -3.02
CA ALA A 111 8.82 12.26 -3.11
C ALA A 111 10.02 12.42 -4.04
N ASP A 112 11.14 11.80 -3.71
CA ASP A 112 12.34 11.69 -4.54
C ASP A 112 12.34 10.41 -5.40
N LEU A 113 11.56 9.39 -4.99
CA LEU A 113 11.33 8.14 -5.72
C LEU A 113 9.91 7.64 -5.44
N VAL A 114 9.22 7.17 -6.47
CA VAL A 114 7.91 6.52 -6.34
C VAL A 114 8.01 5.06 -6.79
N ILE A 115 7.63 4.14 -5.93
CA ILE A 115 7.56 2.71 -6.24
C ILE A 115 6.09 2.28 -6.22
N VAL A 116 5.59 1.82 -7.35
CA VAL A 116 4.21 1.34 -7.53
C VAL A 116 4.23 -0.18 -7.60
N VAL A 117 3.48 -0.85 -6.72
CA VAL A 117 3.56 -2.31 -6.56
C VAL A 117 2.17 -2.95 -6.64
N GLY A 118 2.02 -3.94 -7.51
CA GLY A 118 0.85 -4.83 -7.54
C GLY A 118 -0.47 -4.14 -7.88
N THR A 119 -0.44 -3.10 -8.69
CA THR A 119 -1.66 -2.39 -9.13
C THR A 119 -1.69 -2.19 -10.63
N SER A 120 -2.86 -2.36 -11.22
CA SER A 120 -3.10 -2.08 -12.64
C SER A 120 -3.19 -0.59 -12.96
N LEU A 121 -3.10 0.30 -11.95
CA LEU A 121 -3.28 1.76 -12.08
C LEU A 121 -4.62 2.18 -12.74
N LYS A 122 -5.66 1.34 -12.62
CA LYS A 122 -7.00 1.59 -13.21
C LYS A 122 -8.01 2.12 -12.21
N VAL A 123 -7.76 2.00 -10.91
CA VAL A 123 -8.68 2.43 -9.85
C VAL A 123 -8.40 3.89 -9.48
N GLN A 124 -9.40 4.74 -9.70
CA GLN A 124 -9.34 6.15 -9.33
C GLN A 124 -9.90 6.37 -7.92
N PRO A 125 -9.40 7.38 -7.18
CA PRO A 125 -8.35 8.34 -7.54
C PRO A 125 -6.92 7.81 -7.31
N ALA A 126 -6.73 6.63 -6.73
CA ALA A 126 -5.41 6.09 -6.34
C ALA A 126 -4.42 6.00 -7.52
N SER A 127 -4.90 5.71 -8.73
CA SER A 127 -4.07 5.65 -9.94
C SER A 127 -3.36 6.97 -10.27
N PHE A 128 -3.94 8.12 -9.85
CA PHE A 128 -3.34 9.43 -10.09
C PHE A 128 -2.11 9.71 -9.21
N LEU A 129 -1.95 8.98 -8.09
CA LEU A 129 -0.77 9.14 -7.24
C LEU A 129 0.53 8.85 -8.00
N ALA A 130 0.54 7.84 -8.88
CA ALA A 130 1.72 7.54 -9.69
C ALA A 130 2.18 8.71 -10.55
N SER A 131 1.25 9.62 -10.93
CA SER A 131 1.52 10.81 -11.72
C SER A 131 1.64 12.09 -10.90
N ALA A 132 1.36 12.05 -9.59
CA ALA A 132 1.38 13.22 -8.72
C ALA A 132 2.80 13.72 -8.42
N ALA A 133 3.79 12.83 -8.39
CA ALA A 133 5.19 13.20 -8.21
C ALA A 133 5.67 14.07 -9.38
N PRO A 134 6.62 15.02 -9.15
CA PRO A 134 7.18 15.85 -10.18
C PRO A 134 7.75 15.04 -11.36
N TYR A 135 7.76 15.62 -12.56
CA TYR A 135 8.14 14.90 -13.78
C TYR A 135 9.56 14.29 -13.72
N HIS A 136 10.49 14.98 -13.06
CA HIS A 136 11.88 14.53 -12.92
C HIS A 136 12.08 13.40 -11.92
N VAL A 137 11.07 13.11 -11.08
CA VAL A 137 11.15 12.06 -10.08
C VAL A 137 11.05 10.70 -10.76
N ALA A 138 11.99 9.82 -10.44
CA ALA A 138 11.99 8.46 -10.95
C ALA A 138 10.80 7.65 -10.42
N ARG A 139 10.26 6.79 -11.28
CA ARG A 139 9.18 5.86 -10.94
C ARG A 139 9.59 4.45 -11.28
N ILE A 140 9.29 3.52 -10.38
CA ILE A 140 9.46 2.08 -10.59
C ILE A 140 8.09 1.43 -10.47
N VAL A 141 7.68 0.69 -11.49
CA VAL A 141 6.39 -0.03 -11.49
C VAL A 141 6.65 -1.52 -11.47
N VAL A 142 6.17 -2.18 -10.43
CA VAL A 142 6.30 -3.62 -10.20
C VAL A 142 4.93 -4.28 -10.33
N ASP A 143 4.62 -4.79 -11.50
CA ASP A 143 3.38 -5.54 -11.77
C ASP A 143 3.57 -6.41 -13.02
N PRO A 144 3.19 -7.70 -13.01
CA PRO A 144 3.34 -8.59 -14.16
C PRO A 144 2.53 -8.15 -15.39
N LYS A 145 1.52 -7.31 -15.20
CA LYS A 145 0.60 -6.82 -16.24
C LYS A 145 0.63 -5.29 -16.38
N ALA A 146 1.72 -4.64 -15.95
CA ALA A 146 1.84 -3.19 -16.05
C ALA A 146 1.67 -2.71 -17.51
N GLU A 147 0.63 -1.92 -17.75
CA GLU A 147 0.30 -1.28 -19.04
C GLU A 147 0.26 0.25 -18.90
N ALA A 148 0.89 0.80 -17.87
CA ALA A 148 0.73 2.19 -17.53
C ALA A 148 1.45 3.12 -18.53
N ASP A 149 0.78 4.22 -18.88
CA ASP A 149 1.29 5.29 -19.75
C ASP A 149 2.14 6.33 -18.98
N VAL A 150 2.72 5.95 -17.85
CA VAL A 150 3.61 6.83 -17.09
C VAL A 150 5.07 6.51 -17.38
N PRO A 151 5.94 7.51 -17.55
CA PRO A 151 7.38 7.29 -17.67
C PRO A 151 7.89 6.61 -16.37
N ALA A 152 8.36 5.36 -16.49
CA ALA A 152 8.81 4.55 -15.34
C ALA A 152 9.73 3.42 -15.78
N PHE A 153 10.48 2.87 -14.82
CA PHE A 153 11.12 1.56 -14.95
C PHE A 153 10.09 0.48 -14.66
N TYR A 154 9.90 -0.45 -15.59
CA TYR A 154 8.88 -1.50 -15.47
C TYR A 154 9.50 -2.85 -15.15
N LEU A 155 9.27 -3.35 -13.95
CA LEU A 155 9.63 -4.70 -13.52
C LEU A 155 8.39 -5.60 -13.63
N ARG A 156 8.24 -6.30 -14.77
CA ARG A 156 7.05 -7.12 -15.09
C ARG A 156 7.13 -8.50 -14.45
N HIS A 157 7.19 -8.53 -13.13
CA HIS A 157 7.25 -9.73 -12.32
C HIS A 157 6.23 -9.67 -11.17
N PRO A 158 5.82 -10.83 -10.63
CA PRO A 158 5.07 -10.85 -9.36
C PRO A 158 5.85 -10.15 -8.25
N ALA A 159 5.18 -9.28 -7.49
CA ALA A 159 5.82 -8.49 -6.44
C ALA A 159 6.59 -9.35 -5.43
N GLY A 160 6.00 -10.49 -5.01
CA GLY A 160 6.65 -11.41 -4.07
C GLY A 160 7.96 -12.02 -4.58
N GLU A 161 8.21 -11.99 -5.88
CA GLU A 161 9.42 -12.55 -6.50
C GLU A 161 10.51 -11.49 -6.69
N ILE A 162 10.15 -10.27 -7.09
CA ILE A 162 11.12 -9.24 -7.49
C ILE A 162 11.41 -8.21 -6.39
N MET A 163 10.44 -7.90 -5.50
CA MET A 163 10.62 -6.87 -4.47
C MET A 163 11.81 -7.13 -3.53
N PRO A 164 12.12 -8.37 -3.10
CA PRO A 164 13.32 -8.60 -2.31
C PRO A 164 14.62 -8.14 -2.99
N SER A 165 14.78 -8.47 -4.29
CA SER A 165 15.95 -8.05 -5.08
C SER A 165 15.98 -6.54 -5.34
N LEU A 166 14.82 -5.93 -5.61
CA LEU A 166 14.70 -4.49 -5.79
C LEU A 166 15.11 -3.75 -4.51
N VAL A 167 14.63 -4.18 -3.36
CA VAL A 167 14.97 -3.57 -2.06
C VAL A 167 16.46 -3.75 -1.76
N ASP A 168 17.06 -4.91 -2.03
CA ASP A 168 18.52 -5.12 -1.88
C ASP A 168 19.29 -4.14 -2.76
N TYR A 169 18.88 -3.96 -4.00
CA TYR A 169 19.48 -3.03 -4.93
C TYR A 169 19.42 -1.58 -4.41
N LEU A 170 18.22 -1.11 -4.03
CA LEU A 170 18.03 0.26 -3.54
C LEU A 170 18.81 0.55 -2.25
N LEU A 171 18.92 -0.42 -1.35
CA LEU A 171 19.69 -0.28 -0.11
C LEU A 171 21.21 -0.28 -0.34
N GLN A 172 21.69 -0.88 -1.44
CA GLN A 172 23.12 -0.95 -1.78
C GLN A 172 23.57 0.21 -2.68
N GLN A 173 22.78 0.57 -3.69
CA GLN A 173 23.14 1.56 -4.70
C GLN A 173 22.54 2.95 -4.42
N GLY A 174 21.54 3.04 -3.54
CA GLY A 174 20.76 4.26 -3.36
C GLY A 174 19.67 4.44 -4.42
N MET A 175 19.03 5.60 -4.40
CA MET A 175 17.93 5.95 -5.33
C MET A 175 18.42 6.69 -6.59
N GLU A 176 19.67 7.14 -6.61
CA GLU A 176 20.19 7.98 -7.69
C GLU A 176 20.63 7.17 -8.91
N ASP A 177 21.11 5.94 -8.70
CA ASP A 177 21.52 5.05 -9.79
C ASP A 177 20.53 3.91 -9.98
N LEU A 178 19.63 4.07 -10.93
CA LEU A 178 18.63 3.07 -11.31
C LEU A 178 19.02 2.31 -12.60
N SER A 179 20.24 2.48 -13.11
CA SER A 179 20.67 1.88 -14.38
C SER A 179 20.76 0.35 -14.35
N GLY A 180 20.90 -0.25 -13.18
CA GLY A 180 20.96 -1.70 -13.01
C GLY A 180 19.59 -2.39 -12.84
N LEU A 181 18.48 -1.65 -12.82
CA LEU A 181 17.15 -2.24 -12.59
C LEU A 181 16.75 -3.30 -13.63
N ASP A 182 17.14 -3.10 -14.90
CA ASP A 182 16.83 -4.04 -15.97
C ASP A 182 17.53 -5.40 -15.82
N GLN A 183 18.54 -5.47 -14.92
CA GLN A 183 19.31 -6.70 -14.67
C GLN A 183 18.79 -7.46 -13.43
N LEU A 184 17.81 -6.91 -12.73
CA LEU A 184 17.23 -7.57 -11.56
C LEU A 184 16.48 -8.81 -11.99
N ALA A 185 16.86 -9.93 -11.40
CA ALA A 185 16.17 -11.20 -11.55
C ALA A 185 15.33 -11.51 -10.31
N PRO A 186 14.18 -12.19 -10.47
CA PRO A 186 13.41 -12.68 -9.34
C PRO A 186 14.26 -13.62 -8.48
N GLN A 187 14.13 -13.53 -7.16
CA GLN A 187 14.75 -14.50 -6.27
C GLN A 187 14.09 -15.86 -6.47
N GLN A 188 14.90 -16.90 -6.70
CA GLN A 188 14.39 -18.27 -6.78
C GLN A 188 13.85 -18.68 -5.40
N LYS A 189 12.65 -19.24 -5.39
CA LYS A 189 12.10 -19.88 -4.18
C LYS A 189 12.94 -21.11 -3.88
N ASN A 190 13.68 -21.10 -2.76
CA ASN A 190 14.25 -22.30 -2.16
C ASN A 190 13.13 -23.09 -1.44
#